data_f46203eff3303f687791047aeb1fa0e1
#
_entry.id   f46203eff3303f687791047aeb1fa0e1
#
_cell.length_a   1.000
_cell.length_b   1.000
_cell.length_c   1.000
_cell.angle_alpha   90.00
_cell.angle_beta   90.00
_cell.angle_gamma   90.00
#
_symmetry.space_group_name_H-M   'P 1'
#
loop_
_entity.id
_entity.type
_entity.pdbx_description
1 polymer ?
#
loop_
_entity_poly.entity_id
_entity_poly.type
_entity_poly.pdbx_seq_one_letter_code
_entity_poly.pdbx_strand_id
1 'polypeptide(L)'
;MRLLVVDRFAKEAKALRRDFEARFADPRRATADRFVWDLWHVAGQYTALRTPAWEFFQKKAYDAFHQRLVWWGRRTLGCHDVSPPWLSCYVNGCEQRLHGDLPHGPVAFVFSLTKWATRSFRGGQTLLLRDEVLDFWRGFVSTRAVEEPEVLDEVPARFNRLVAFDPRIPHGVRRVDGSMDPTEGRLVIHGWFVQPRPFIEGPLPEKALEGAIHRITGAIAPILEAGLPLAGLLSLGFTVTPAGKATRLRTLADTTRTPKEHAPGRRRLLSLVRKALETHVFPRRSSPSRVTLPLVFER
;
A
#
# COMPACT_ATOMS: atom_id res chain seq x y z
N MET A 1 1.74 -12.11 0.01
CA MET A 1 2.82 -11.15 -0.33
C MET A 1 2.60 -9.92 0.53
N ARG A 2 3.46 -9.70 1.51
CA ARG A 2 3.37 -8.67 2.55
C ARG A 2 3.51 -7.23 2.01
N LEU A 3 4.23 -7.10 0.91
CA LEU A 3 4.62 -5.85 0.28
C LEU A 3 4.39 -5.96 -1.24
N LEU A 4 3.66 -5.00 -1.80
CA LEU A 4 3.49 -4.88 -3.25
C LEU A 4 4.45 -3.80 -3.76
N VAL A 5 5.29 -4.15 -4.72
CA VAL A 5 6.21 -3.22 -5.39
C VAL A 5 5.90 -3.22 -6.89
N VAL A 6 5.56 -2.04 -7.42
CA VAL A 6 5.23 -1.85 -8.84
C VAL A 6 6.16 -0.81 -9.43
N ASP A 7 7.12 -1.25 -10.24
CA ASP A 7 8.01 -0.35 -10.97
C ASP A 7 7.33 0.20 -12.23
N ARG A 8 7.72 1.40 -12.65
CA ARG A 8 7.16 2.09 -13.83
C ARG A 8 5.64 2.25 -13.75
N PHE A 9 5.15 2.57 -12.56
CA PHE A 9 3.72 2.60 -12.23
C PHE A 9 2.92 3.62 -13.06
N ALA A 10 3.40 4.85 -13.17
CA ALA A 10 2.65 5.96 -13.74
C ALA A 10 3.38 6.63 -14.91
N LYS A 11 2.71 6.77 -16.07
CA LYS A 11 3.24 7.53 -17.21
C LYS A 11 3.41 9.02 -16.89
N GLU A 12 2.66 9.50 -15.90
CA GLU A 12 2.64 10.88 -15.40
C GLU A 12 3.89 11.23 -14.56
N ALA A 13 4.64 10.24 -14.08
CA ALA A 13 5.77 10.44 -13.15
C ALA A 13 6.79 11.50 -13.62
N LYS A 14 7.15 11.48 -14.92
CA LYS A 14 8.08 12.47 -15.49
C LYS A 14 7.48 13.88 -15.52
N ALA A 15 6.18 14.02 -15.75
CA ALA A 15 5.51 15.31 -15.77
C ALA A 15 5.43 15.90 -14.35
N LEU A 16 5.03 15.08 -13.35
CA LEU A 16 5.02 15.47 -11.94
C LEU A 16 6.42 15.89 -11.46
N ARG A 17 7.46 15.11 -11.80
CA ARG A 17 8.82 15.45 -11.41
C ARG A 17 9.30 16.77 -12.05
N ARG A 18 9.03 17.01 -13.32
CA ARG A 18 9.37 18.28 -13.99
C ARG A 18 8.61 19.47 -13.39
N ASP A 19 7.34 19.29 -13.03
CA ASP A 19 6.55 20.33 -12.36
C ASP A 19 7.18 20.68 -11.01
N PHE A 20 7.59 19.70 -10.22
CA PHE A 20 8.33 19.91 -8.98
C PHE A 20 9.64 20.69 -9.21
N GLU A 21 10.46 20.25 -10.15
CA GLU A 21 11.77 20.89 -10.44
C GLU A 21 11.62 22.33 -10.94
N ALA A 22 10.61 22.60 -11.78
CA ALA A 22 10.37 23.94 -12.31
C ALA A 22 10.11 24.98 -11.21
N ARG A 23 9.57 24.58 -10.06
CA ARG A 23 9.31 25.48 -8.93
C ARG A 23 10.58 25.90 -8.18
N PHE A 24 11.65 25.14 -8.33
CA PHE A 24 12.95 25.39 -7.71
C PHE A 24 14.04 25.82 -8.72
N ALA A 25 13.72 25.87 -10.01
CA ALA A 25 14.69 26.16 -11.08
C ALA A 25 15.33 27.55 -10.96
N ASP A 26 14.57 28.55 -10.50
CA ASP A 26 15.08 29.91 -10.23
C ASP A 26 15.07 30.17 -8.72
N PRO A 27 16.25 30.21 -8.06
CA PRO A 27 16.34 30.45 -6.62
C PRO A 27 15.87 31.86 -6.21
N ARG A 28 15.80 32.79 -7.16
CA ARG A 28 15.35 34.19 -6.91
C ARG A 28 13.85 34.34 -7.05
N ARG A 29 13.16 33.36 -7.65
CA ARG A 29 11.73 33.43 -7.87
C ARG A 29 10.98 33.22 -6.55
N ALA A 30 10.41 34.28 -6.02
CA ALA A 30 9.50 34.21 -4.87
C ALA A 30 8.08 33.96 -5.37
N THR A 31 7.63 32.72 -5.42
CA THR A 31 6.26 32.34 -5.73
C THR A 31 5.64 31.68 -4.52
N ALA A 32 4.34 31.89 -4.28
CA ALA A 32 3.65 31.35 -3.12
C ALA A 32 3.81 29.83 -2.99
N ASP A 33 3.76 29.11 -4.10
CA ASP A 33 3.90 27.66 -4.20
C ASP A 33 5.29 27.12 -3.83
N ARG A 34 6.32 27.97 -3.75
CA ARG A 34 7.65 27.61 -3.25
C ARG A 34 7.69 27.51 -1.72
N PHE A 35 6.79 28.20 -1.03
CA PHE A 35 6.76 28.34 0.42
C PHE A 35 5.59 27.59 1.09
N VAL A 36 4.85 26.79 0.34
CA VAL A 36 3.70 26.01 0.88
C VAL A 36 4.12 24.72 1.62
N TRP A 37 5.39 24.60 1.98
CA TRP A 37 5.90 23.43 2.66
C TRP A 37 5.87 23.60 4.16
N ASP A 38 5.23 22.65 4.84
CA ASP A 38 5.27 22.56 6.29
C ASP A 38 6.46 21.70 6.74
N LEU A 39 7.20 22.20 7.74
CA LEU A 39 8.13 21.37 8.47
C LEU A 39 7.38 20.59 9.55
N TRP A 40 7.30 19.29 9.32
CA TRP A 40 6.73 18.37 10.31
C TRP A 40 7.85 17.78 11.13
N HIS A 41 7.89 18.17 12.41
CA HIS A 41 8.90 17.67 13.36
C HIS A 41 8.26 17.23 14.65
N VAL A 42 8.48 15.96 15.00
CA VAL A 42 8.19 15.42 16.34
C VAL A 42 9.48 14.80 16.85
N ALA A 43 9.99 15.34 17.95
CA ALA A 43 11.25 14.89 18.56
C ALA A 43 11.23 13.38 18.82
N GLY A 44 12.25 12.69 18.34
CA GLY A 44 12.36 11.24 18.49
C GLY A 44 11.48 10.40 17.58
N GLN A 45 10.66 11.00 16.71
CA GLN A 45 9.76 10.27 15.80
C GLN A 45 10.05 10.57 14.33
N TYR A 46 9.88 11.82 13.87
CA TYR A 46 10.11 12.16 12.47
C TYR A 46 10.46 13.62 12.24
N THR A 47 11.12 13.86 11.12
CA THR A 47 11.32 15.18 10.51
C THR A 47 11.14 15.04 9.02
N ALA A 48 10.20 15.79 8.44
CA ALA A 48 9.92 15.79 7.01
C ALA A 48 9.31 17.12 6.57
N LEU A 49 9.53 17.49 5.31
CA LEU A 49 8.81 18.57 4.66
C LEU A 49 7.60 17.99 3.94
N ARG A 50 6.41 18.55 4.15
CA ARG A 50 5.15 18.08 3.56
C ARG A 50 4.33 19.21 2.99
N THR A 51 3.57 18.89 1.94
CA THR A 51 2.53 19.76 1.38
C THR A 51 1.42 18.87 0.77
N PRO A 52 0.17 19.32 0.69
CA PRO A 52 -0.87 18.60 -0.02
C PRO A 52 -0.50 18.41 -1.50
N ALA A 53 -0.48 17.16 -1.97
CA ALA A 53 -0.02 16.88 -3.34
C ALA A 53 -0.94 17.50 -4.40
N TRP A 54 -2.26 17.56 -4.14
CA TRP A 54 -3.25 18.12 -5.07
C TRP A 54 -3.17 19.66 -5.21
N GLU A 55 -2.63 20.35 -4.22
CA GLU A 55 -2.41 21.80 -4.25
C GLU A 55 -1.08 22.15 -4.91
N PHE A 56 -0.09 21.26 -4.78
CA PHE A 56 1.25 21.51 -5.26
C PHE A 56 1.39 21.31 -6.77
N PHE A 57 0.87 20.21 -7.31
CA PHE A 57 1.06 19.88 -8.72
C PHE A 57 0.04 20.56 -9.64
N GLN A 58 0.43 20.77 -10.91
CA GLN A 58 -0.50 21.17 -11.95
C GLN A 58 -1.64 20.16 -12.05
N LYS A 59 -2.88 20.67 -12.00
CA LYS A 59 -4.11 19.88 -11.92
C LYS A 59 -4.19 18.76 -12.95
N LYS A 60 -3.89 19.03 -14.22
CA LYS A 60 -3.98 18.02 -15.29
C LYS A 60 -3.09 16.80 -15.05
N ALA A 61 -1.85 17.03 -14.66
CA ALA A 61 -0.89 15.93 -14.42
C ALA A 61 -1.25 15.15 -13.14
N TYR A 62 -1.64 15.88 -12.10
CA TYR A 62 -2.04 15.29 -10.83
C TYR A 62 -3.33 14.47 -10.95
N ASP A 63 -4.38 15.01 -11.57
CA ASP A 63 -5.66 14.30 -11.74
C ASP A 63 -5.47 12.98 -12.52
N ALA A 64 -4.65 13.00 -13.58
CA ALA A 64 -4.36 11.79 -14.35
C ALA A 64 -3.61 10.73 -13.52
N PHE A 65 -2.66 11.16 -12.70
CA PHE A 65 -1.97 10.28 -11.74
C PHE A 65 -2.93 9.74 -10.67
N HIS A 66 -3.74 10.62 -10.07
CA HIS A 66 -4.71 10.24 -9.04
C HIS A 66 -5.73 9.23 -9.56
N GLN A 67 -6.30 9.46 -10.75
CA GLN A 67 -7.21 8.50 -11.38
C GLN A 67 -6.56 7.13 -11.61
N ARG A 68 -5.29 7.10 -12.05
CA ARG A 68 -4.52 5.86 -12.21
C ARG A 68 -4.34 5.13 -10.89
N LEU A 69 -4.00 5.88 -9.83
CA LEU A 69 -3.80 5.33 -8.49
C LEU A 69 -5.09 4.70 -7.95
N VAL A 70 -6.21 5.44 -8.03
CA VAL A 70 -7.53 4.94 -7.63
C VAL A 70 -7.94 3.72 -8.46
N TRP A 71 -7.73 3.76 -9.78
CA TRP A 71 -8.05 2.64 -10.66
C TRP A 71 -7.25 1.37 -10.30
N TRP A 72 -5.95 1.53 -10.04
CA TRP A 72 -5.12 0.43 -9.60
C TRP A 72 -5.59 -0.13 -8.25
N GLY A 73 -5.95 0.74 -7.31
CA GLY A 73 -6.51 0.38 -6.01
C GLY A 73 -7.77 -0.48 -6.14
N ARG A 74 -8.71 -0.08 -7.00
CA ARG A 74 -9.95 -0.83 -7.28
C ARG A 74 -9.66 -2.21 -7.85
N ARG A 75 -8.77 -2.32 -8.82
CA ARG A 75 -8.49 -3.58 -9.55
C ARG A 75 -7.57 -4.53 -8.81
N THR A 76 -6.74 -4.03 -7.91
CA THR A 76 -5.72 -4.83 -7.21
C THR A 76 -6.08 -5.07 -5.76
N LEU A 77 -6.58 -4.05 -5.09
CA LEU A 77 -6.86 -4.10 -3.65
C LEU A 77 -8.36 -4.20 -3.34
N GLY A 78 -9.23 -3.78 -4.25
CA GLY A 78 -10.65 -3.57 -3.99
C GLY A 78 -10.91 -2.31 -3.15
N CYS A 79 -9.96 -1.38 -3.09
CA CYS A 79 -10.13 -0.08 -2.43
C CYS A 79 -10.59 0.94 -3.47
N HIS A 80 -11.68 1.64 -3.18
CA HIS A 80 -12.35 2.47 -4.19
C HIS A 80 -11.85 3.90 -4.25
N ASP A 81 -11.08 4.32 -3.26
CA ASP A 81 -10.51 5.66 -3.22
C ASP A 81 -9.16 5.65 -2.49
N VAL A 82 -8.53 6.82 -2.45
CA VAL A 82 -7.34 7.10 -1.65
C VAL A 82 -7.61 8.29 -0.74
N SER A 83 -7.00 8.29 0.45
CA SER A 83 -6.98 9.49 1.31
C SER A 83 -6.33 10.66 0.56
N PRO A 84 -6.62 11.92 0.91
CA PRO A 84 -5.89 13.06 0.36
C PRO A 84 -4.37 12.85 0.47
N PRO A 85 -3.64 12.69 -0.66
CA PRO A 85 -2.23 12.33 -0.61
C PRO A 85 -1.34 13.51 -0.22
N TRP A 86 -0.28 13.20 0.51
CA TRP A 86 0.79 14.13 0.82
C TRP A 86 1.93 14.02 -0.19
N LEU A 87 2.51 15.16 -0.57
CA LEU A 87 3.82 15.23 -1.18
C LEU A 87 4.85 15.48 -0.07
N SER A 88 5.80 14.57 0.10
CA SER A 88 6.86 14.69 1.11
C SER A 88 8.24 14.75 0.46
N CYS A 89 9.02 15.73 0.91
CA CYS A 89 10.41 15.90 0.53
C CYS A 89 11.30 15.69 1.75
N TYR A 90 12.27 14.79 1.63
CA TYR A 90 13.26 14.50 2.66
C TYR A 90 14.63 14.99 2.18
N VAL A 91 15.13 16.02 2.82
CA VAL A 91 16.48 16.57 2.65
C VAL A 91 17.36 16.12 3.80
N ASN A 92 18.60 16.60 3.87
CA ASN A 92 19.55 16.27 4.95
C ASN A 92 18.92 16.41 6.34
N GLY A 93 19.05 15.37 7.16
CA GLY A 93 18.50 15.29 8.51
C GLY A 93 17.05 14.82 8.60
N CYS A 94 16.32 14.73 7.47
CA CYS A 94 14.95 14.22 7.46
C CYS A 94 14.93 12.70 7.65
N GLU A 95 14.01 12.23 8.50
CA GLU A 95 13.81 10.82 8.79
C GLU A 95 12.36 10.55 9.23
N GLN A 96 11.99 9.29 9.27
CA GLN A 96 10.79 8.84 9.95
C GLN A 96 11.09 7.51 10.63
N ARG A 97 11.05 7.50 11.95
CA ARG A 97 11.31 6.29 12.74
C ARG A 97 10.17 5.30 12.59
N LEU A 98 10.40 4.05 12.97
CA LEU A 98 9.39 3.01 12.86
C LEU A 98 8.15 3.38 13.69
N HIS A 99 7.00 3.39 13.03
CA HIS A 99 5.69 3.70 13.60
C HIS A 99 4.63 2.89 12.86
N GLY A 100 3.42 2.83 13.39
CA GLY A 100 2.24 2.29 12.72
C GLY A 100 1.23 3.40 12.47
N ASP A 101 0.57 3.35 11.32
CA ASP A 101 -0.48 4.29 10.91
C ASP A 101 -1.86 3.66 11.11
N LEU A 102 -2.38 3.69 12.33
CA LEU A 102 -3.75 3.31 12.66
C LEU A 102 -4.58 4.57 12.95
N PRO A 103 -5.79 4.71 12.44
CA PRO A 103 -6.61 3.86 11.55
C PRO A 103 -6.88 4.45 10.17
N HIS A 104 -5.87 4.87 9.42
CA HIS A 104 -6.06 5.66 8.19
C HIS A 104 -6.61 4.89 6.98
N GLY A 105 -6.45 3.58 6.93
CA GLY A 105 -6.94 2.72 5.84
C GLY A 105 -6.24 1.36 5.83
N PRO A 106 -6.76 0.35 5.10
CA PRO A 106 -6.23 -1.01 5.13
C PRO A 106 -4.88 -1.17 4.43
N VAL A 107 -4.50 -0.25 3.55
CA VAL A 107 -3.23 -0.31 2.79
C VAL A 107 -2.64 1.08 2.63
N ALA A 108 -1.42 1.30 3.12
CA ALA A 108 -0.64 2.50 2.84
C ALA A 108 0.05 2.39 1.48
N PHE A 109 0.35 3.54 0.87
CA PHE A 109 1.16 3.59 -0.34
C PHE A 109 2.22 4.69 -0.27
N VAL A 110 3.32 4.44 -0.97
CA VAL A 110 4.40 5.41 -1.24
C VAL A 110 4.72 5.34 -2.73
N PHE A 111 4.48 6.43 -3.45
CA PHE A 111 4.85 6.59 -4.86
C PHE A 111 6.05 7.51 -4.98
N SER A 112 7.14 7.02 -5.57
CA SER A 112 8.42 7.75 -5.60
C SER A 112 8.64 8.54 -6.89
N LEU A 113 8.98 9.80 -6.70
CA LEU A 113 9.50 10.72 -7.72
C LEU A 113 11.02 10.98 -7.53
N THR A 114 11.67 10.23 -6.65
CA THR A 114 13.09 10.40 -6.30
C THR A 114 13.99 9.97 -7.47
N LYS A 115 15.01 10.76 -7.80
CA LYS A 115 16.08 10.41 -8.74
C LYS A 115 17.06 9.40 -8.09
N TRP A 116 16.56 8.23 -7.75
CA TRP A 116 17.28 7.27 -6.90
C TRP A 116 18.65 6.82 -7.44
N ALA A 117 18.76 6.64 -8.75
CA ALA A 117 19.99 6.16 -9.38
C ALA A 117 21.14 7.19 -9.36
N THR A 118 20.78 8.48 -9.36
CA THR A 118 21.74 9.62 -9.42
C THR A 118 21.72 10.46 -8.15
N ARG A 119 21.15 9.95 -7.05
CA ARG A 119 21.03 10.69 -5.81
C ARG A 119 22.38 11.04 -5.20
N SER A 120 22.47 12.23 -4.64
CA SER A 120 23.63 12.75 -3.91
C SER A 120 23.57 12.51 -2.39
N PHE A 121 22.54 11.81 -1.90
CA PHE A 121 22.33 11.52 -0.47
C PHE A 121 22.45 10.02 -0.18
N ARG A 122 22.68 9.69 1.10
CA ARG A 122 22.57 8.35 1.68
C ARG A 122 21.23 8.19 2.40
N GLY A 123 20.83 6.94 2.66
CA GLY A 123 19.55 6.67 3.31
C GLY A 123 18.34 6.83 2.39
N GLY A 124 17.19 7.22 2.96
CA GLY A 124 15.95 7.47 2.23
C GLY A 124 15.19 6.22 1.77
N GLN A 125 15.58 5.02 2.18
CA GLN A 125 14.79 3.81 1.95
C GLN A 125 13.50 3.87 2.77
N THR A 126 12.41 3.31 2.25
CA THR A 126 11.26 2.95 3.07
C THR A 126 11.61 1.69 3.85
N LEU A 127 11.43 1.73 5.16
CA LEU A 127 11.72 0.64 6.09
C LEU A 127 10.43 -0.06 6.47
N LEU A 128 10.43 -1.39 6.52
CA LEU A 128 9.31 -2.19 7.04
C LEU A 128 9.89 -3.27 7.97
N LEU A 129 9.32 -3.37 9.17
CA LEU A 129 9.71 -4.42 10.12
C LEU A 129 9.28 -5.78 9.56
N ARG A 130 10.17 -6.78 9.60
CA ARG A 130 9.89 -8.15 9.19
C ARG A 130 9.01 -8.86 10.22
N ASP A 131 8.12 -9.74 9.74
CA ASP A 131 7.20 -10.47 10.62
C ASP A 131 7.94 -11.40 11.59
N GLU A 132 9.09 -11.93 11.18
CA GLU A 132 9.92 -12.82 12.00
C GLU A 132 10.40 -12.15 13.28
N VAL A 133 10.53 -10.83 13.27
CA VAL A 133 10.92 -10.06 14.46
C VAL A 133 9.85 -10.13 15.55
N LEU A 134 8.57 -10.17 15.16
CA LEU A 134 7.45 -10.28 16.11
C LEU A 134 7.44 -11.63 16.83
N ASP A 135 7.97 -12.67 16.19
CA ASP A 135 8.09 -14.02 16.77
C ASP A 135 9.47 -14.28 17.41
N PHE A 136 10.40 -13.34 17.29
CA PHE A 136 11.80 -13.50 17.75
C PHE A 136 11.90 -13.91 19.21
N TRP A 137 11.15 -13.27 20.10
CA TRP A 137 11.21 -13.55 21.54
C TRP A 137 10.76 -14.96 21.91
N ARG A 138 9.91 -15.59 21.12
CA ARG A 138 9.43 -16.96 21.35
C ARG A 138 10.40 -18.01 20.82
N GLY A 139 11.09 -17.68 19.72
CA GLY A 139 12.04 -18.56 19.05
C GLY A 139 13.50 -18.17 19.27
N PHE A 140 13.78 -17.32 20.26
CA PHE A 140 15.14 -16.82 20.50
C PHE A 140 16.11 -17.95 20.84
N VAL A 141 17.15 -18.08 20.04
CA VAL A 141 18.28 -18.94 20.28
C VAL A 141 19.47 -18.03 20.65
N SER A 142 19.92 -18.12 21.92
CA SER A 142 20.94 -17.22 22.48
C SER A 142 22.30 -17.26 21.74
N THR A 143 22.50 -18.30 20.94
CA THR A 143 23.73 -18.47 20.11
C THR A 143 23.60 -17.84 18.73
N ARG A 144 22.45 -17.29 18.37
CA ARG A 144 22.21 -16.62 17.09
C ARG A 144 22.10 -15.12 17.29
N ALA A 145 23.08 -14.38 16.80
CA ALA A 145 22.98 -12.92 16.69
C ALA A 145 21.93 -12.54 15.63
N VAL A 146 21.28 -11.38 15.82
CA VAL A 146 20.34 -10.78 14.86
C VAL A 146 20.81 -9.39 14.52
N GLU A 147 21.16 -9.18 13.27
CA GLU A 147 21.63 -7.89 12.75
C GLU A 147 20.49 -7.08 12.13
N GLU A 148 20.66 -5.76 12.06
CA GLU A 148 19.64 -4.84 11.51
C GLU A 148 19.11 -5.27 10.14
N PRO A 149 19.92 -5.72 9.15
CA PRO A 149 19.41 -6.18 7.86
C PRO A 149 18.48 -7.40 7.94
N GLU A 150 18.53 -8.15 9.03
CA GLU A 150 17.65 -9.30 9.24
C GLU A 150 16.28 -8.92 9.82
N VAL A 151 16.15 -7.73 10.40
CA VAL A 151 14.91 -7.25 11.05
C VAL A 151 14.09 -6.31 10.19
N LEU A 152 14.69 -5.70 9.16
CA LEU A 152 14.04 -4.71 8.29
C LEU A 152 14.10 -5.13 6.82
N ASP A 153 13.00 -4.90 6.11
CA ASP A 153 13.00 -4.82 4.66
C ASP A 153 13.25 -3.36 4.26
N GLU A 154 14.31 -3.11 3.51
CA GLU A 154 14.62 -1.80 2.97
C GLU A 154 14.19 -1.69 1.52
N VAL A 155 13.24 -0.79 1.25
CA VAL A 155 12.71 -0.59 -0.09
C VAL A 155 13.26 0.71 -0.67
N PRO A 156 14.17 0.63 -1.68
CA PRO A 156 14.68 1.82 -2.37
C PRO A 156 13.56 2.64 -3.00
N ALA A 157 13.57 3.96 -2.79
CA ALA A 157 12.60 4.89 -3.37
C ALA A 157 12.93 5.19 -4.86
N ARG A 158 12.99 4.13 -5.71
CA ARG A 158 13.30 4.27 -7.14
C ARG A 158 12.25 5.12 -7.84
N PHE A 159 12.71 5.91 -8.82
CA PHE A 159 11.82 6.74 -9.62
C PHE A 159 10.69 5.92 -10.26
N ASN A 160 9.46 6.45 -10.16
CA ASN A 160 8.25 5.83 -10.69
C ASN A 160 7.96 4.43 -10.11
N ARG A 161 8.26 4.23 -8.83
CA ARG A 161 7.93 3.03 -8.06
C ARG A 161 6.76 3.34 -7.12
N LEU A 162 5.74 2.49 -7.18
CA LEU A 162 4.69 2.42 -6.17
C LEU A 162 5.02 1.26 -5.21
N VAL A 163 4.96 1.56 -3.92
CA VAL A 163 5.05 0.56 -2.84
C VAL A 163 3.74 0.61 -2.07
N ALA A 164 3.12 -0.55 -1.83
CA ALA A 164 1.90 -0.64 -1.03
C ALA A 164 2.03 -1.75 0.01
N PHE A 165 1.61 -1.46 1.25
CA PHE A 165 1.78 -2.35 2.41
C PHE A 165 0.71 -2.09 3.48
N ASP A 166 0.58 -3.02 4.42
CA ASP A 166 -0.30 -2.84 5.58
C ASP A 166 0.29 -1.80 6.54
N PRO A 167 -0.39 -0.66 6.80
CA PRO A 167 0.14 0.43 7.63
C PRO A 167 0.31 0.09 9.11
N ARG A 168 -0.24 -1.05 9.56
CA ARG A 168 -0.04 -1.54 10.93
C ARG A 168 1.34 -2.19 11.13
N ILE A 169 2.03 -2.57 10.04
CA ILE A 169 3.44 -2.97 10.12
C ILE A 169 4.25 -1.76 10.54
N PRO A 170 5.08 -1.86 11.57
CA PRO A 170 6.03 -0.80 11.89
C PRO A 170 6.87 -0.46 10.67
N HIS A 171 6.76 0.78 10.22
CA HIS A 171 7.42 1.27 9.02
C HIS A 171 7.99 2.67 9.21
N GLY A 172 8.91 3.06 8.34
CA GLY A 172 9.58 4.35 8.47
C GLY A 172 10.37 4.74 7.22
N VAL A 173 11.20 5.76 7.37
CA VAL A 173 12.12 6.25 6.35
C VAL A 173 13.50 6.37 6.98
N ARG A 174 14.48 5.66 6.41
CA ARG A 174 15.88 5.79 6.82
C ARG A 174 16.32 7.24 6.66
N ARG A 175 16.98 7.77 7.68
CA ARG A 175 17.51 9.15 7.68
C ARG A 175 18.20 9.46 6.36
N VAL A 176 17.90 10.62 5.82
CA VAL A 176 18.56 11.16 4.63
C VAL A 176 19.75 12.00 5.08
N ASP A 177 20.93 11.65 4.62
CA ASP A 177 22.19 12.37 4.89
C ASP A 177 22.80 12.80 3.56
N GLY A 178 22.94 14.12 3.35
CA GLY A 178 23.49 14.68 2.12
C GLY A 178 23.01 16.11 1.83
N SER A 179 22.38 16.33 0.70
CA SER A 179 22.00 17.66 0.23
C SER A 179 20.80 18.25 0.97
N MET A 180 20.83 19.57 1.16
CA MET A 180 19.67 20.39 1.57
C MET A 180 18.86 20.86 0.37
N ASP A 181 19.33 20.61 -0.87
CA ASP A 181 18.60 20.95 -2.08
C ASP A 181 17.36 20.03 -2.24
N PRO A 182 16.13 20.59 -2.25
CA PRO A 182 14.92 19.78 -2.42
C PRO A 182 14.90 18.98 -3.73
N THR A 183 15.54 19.50 -4.79
CA THR A 183 15.61 18.83 -6.11
C THR A 183 16.48 17.59 -6.09
N GLU A 184 17.39 17.48 -5.12
CA GLU A 184 18.25 16.33 -4.87
C GLU A 184 17.73 15.41 -3.76
N GLY A 185 16.67 15.82 -3.05
CA GLY A 185 16.10 15.08 -1.93
C GLY A 185 15.28 13.85 -2.35
N ARG A 186 14.89 13.06 -1.34
CA ARG A 186 13.91 12.00 -1.52
C ARG A 186 12.52 12.62 -1.64
N LEU A 187 11.89 12.46 -2.80
CA LEU A 187 10.57 13.02 -3.10
C LEU A 187 9.55 11.90 -3.32
N VAL A 188 8.45 11.92 -2.58
CA VAL A 188 7.39 10.91 -2.66
C VAL A 188 6.01 11.50 -2.51
N ILE A 189 5.01 10.87 -3.16
CA ILE A 189 3.58 11.05 -2.89
C ILE A 189 3.13 9.86 -2.08
N HIS A 190 2.45 10.08 -0.93
CA HIS A 190 2.02 8.99 -0.08
C HIS A 190 0.65 9.25 0.55
N GLY A 191 0.02 8.18 1.04
CA GLY A 191 -1.30 8.19 1.64
C GLY A 191 -1.79 6.76 1.82
N TRP A 192 -3.11 6.59 1.88
CA TRP A 192 -3.74 5.30 2.12
C TRP A 192 -4.81 5.00 1.07
N PHE A 193 -4.88 3.75 0.64
CA PHE A 193 -6.05 3.24 -0.06
C PHE A 193 -7.16 3.02 0.96
N VAL A 194 -8.36 3.50 0.63
CA VAL A 194 -9.52 3.52 1.51
C VAL A 194 -10.77 2.95 0.83
N GLN A 195 -11.86 2.78 1.58
CA GLN A 195 -13.14 2.27 1.11
C GLN A 195 -13.02 0.87 0.48
N PRO A 196 -12.58 -0.15 1.25
CA PRO A 196 -12.53 -1.52 0.74
C PRO A 196 -13.94 -2.04 0.50
N ARG A 197 -14.24 -2.40 -0.76
CA ARG A 197 -15.49 -3.03 -1.19
C ARG A 197 -15.30 -3.73 -2.53
N PRO A 198 -16.20 -4.64 -2.92
CA PRO A 198 -16.08 -5.32 -4.20
C PRO A 198 -16.00 -4.35 -5.37
N PHE A 199 -15.15 -4.65 -6.36
CA PHE A 199 -15.07 -3.92 -7.62
C PHE A 199 -15.39 -4.87 -8.76
N ILE A 200 -16.33 -4.48 -9.63
CA ILE A 200 -16.86 -5.32 -10.70
C ILE A 200 -16.71 -4.61 -12.05
N GLU A 201 -16.11 -5.30 -13.00
CA GLU A 201 -16.06 -4.89 -14.41
C GLU A 201 -16.91 -5.88 -15.22
N GLY A 202 -18.11 -5.45 -15.65
CA GLY A 202 -19.05 -6.27 -16.41
C GLY A 202 -20.48 -6.17 -15.89
N PRO A 203 -21.41 -7.00 -16.41
CA PRO A 203 -22.83 -6.87 -16.13
C PRO A 203 -23.30 -7.47 -14.80
N LEU A 204 -22.42 -8.07 -13.98
CA LEU A 204 -22.78 -8.62 -12.67
C LEU A 204 -23.10 -7.46 -11.71
N PRO A 205 -24.30 -7.40 -11.10
CA PRO A 205 -24.59 -6.37 -10.10
C PRO A 205 -23.89 -6.66 -8.77
N GLU A 206 -23.56 -5.62 -8.01
CA GLU A 206 -22.86 -5.75 -6.71
C GLU A 206 -23.64 -6.66 -5.73
N LYS A 207 -24.96 -6.54 -5.70
CA LYS A 207 -25.85 -7.39 -4.88
C LYS A 207 -25.65 -8.90 -5.13
N ALA A 208 -25.22 -9.30 -6.33
CA ALA A 208 -24.96 -10.71 -6.61
C ALA A 208 -23.77 -11.30 -5.83
N LEU A 209 -22.93 -10.44 -5.23
CA LEU A 209 -21.82 -10.88 -4.37
C LEU A 209 -22.23 -11.15 -2.93
N GLU A 210 -23.38 -10.65 -2.47
CA GLU A 210 -23.84 -10.82 -1.07
C GLU A 210 -23.90 -12.30 -0.66
N GLY A 211 -24.45 -13.15 -1.52
CA GLY A 211 -24.53 -14.60 -1.26
C GLY A 211 -23.14 -15.26 -1.20
N ALA A 212 -22.21 -14.82 -2.03
CA ALA A 212 -20.83 -15.31 -1.99
C ALA A 212 -20.11 -14.86 -0.71
N ILE A 213 -20.27 -13.58 -0.34
CA ILE A 213 -19.70 -13.01 0.88
C ILE A 213 -20.27 -13.74 2.12
N HIS A 214 -21.60 -13.92 2.18
CA HIS A 214 -22.24 -14.65 3.28
C HIS A 214 -21.70 -16.10 3.39
N ARG A 215 -21.54 -16.79 2.27
CA ARG A 215 -20.95 -18.14 2.25
C ARG A 215 -19.50 -18.15 2.74
N ILE A 216 -18.70 -17.17 2.33
CA ILE A 216 -17.31 -17.01 2.80
C ILE A 216 -17.32 -16.79 4.31
N THR A 217 -18.08 -15.80 4.79
CA THR A 217 -18.16 -15.46 6.22
C THR A 217 -18.56 -16.66 7.06
N GLY A 218 -19.63 -17.38 6.67
CA GLY A 218 -20.05 -18.61 7.36
C GLY A 218 -18.98 -19.71 7.37
N ALA A 219 -18.22 -19.85 6.30
CA ALA A 219 -17.16 -20.87 6.21
C ALA A 219 -15.96 -20.57 7.12
N ILE A 220 -15.62 -19.28 7.32
CA ILE A 220 -14.44 -18.87 8.10
C ILE A 220 -14.77 -18.50 9.55
N ALA A 221 -16.03 -18.19 9.86
CA ALA A 221 -16.48 -17.80 11.21
C ALA A 221 -15.98 -18.75 12.32
N PRO A 222 -16.10 -20.08 12.21
CA PRO A 222 -15.65 -20.97 13.27
C PRO A 222 -14.15 -20.88 13.58
N ILE A 223 -13.31 -20.55 12.57
CA ILE A 223 -11.87 -20.40 12.76
C ILE A 223 -11.56 -19.06 13.46
N LEU A 224 -12.28 -18.02 13.10
CA LEU A 224 -12.10 -16.70 13.71
C LEU A 224 -12.63 -16.68 15.15
N GLU A 225 -13.77 -17.29 15.39
CA GLU A 225 -14.38 -17.46 16.73
C GLU A 225 -13.52 -18.33 17.66
N ALA A 226 -12.80 -19.31 17.11
CA ALA A 226 -11.78 -20.07 17.84
C ALA A 226 -10.53 -19.24 18.18
N GLY A 227 -10.52 -17.94 17.89
CA GLY A 227 -9.47 -17.00 18.30
C GLY A 227 -8.25 -16.94 17.39
N LEU A 228 -8.39 -17.26 16.08
CA LEU A 228 -7.30 -17.04 15.13
C LEU A 228 -6.95 -15.54 15.07
N PRO A 229 -5.76 -15.13 15.53
CA PRO A 229 -5.32 -13.72 15.44
C PRO A 229 -4.90 -13.44 13.99
N LEU A 230 -5.78 -12.84 13.21
CA LEU A 230 -5.56 -12.53 11.80
C LEU A 230 -5.82 -11.05 11.53
N ALA A 231 -4.83 -10.38 10.95
CA ALA A 231 -4.95 -8.99 10.54
C ALA A 231 -4.40 -8.82 9.12
N GLY A 232 -4.97 -7.92 8.34
CA GLY A 232 -4.52 -7.61 6.98
C GLY A 232 -5.65 -7.60 5.95
N LEU A 233 -5.28 -7.40 4.70
CA LEU A 233 -6.16 -7.42 3.55
C LEU A 233 -5.81 -8.61 2.66
N LEU A 234 -6.83 -9.42 2.33
CA LEU A 234 -6.80 -10.40 1.25
C LEU A 234 -7.66 -9.90 0.09
N SER A 235 -7.06 -9.64 -1.05
CA SER A 235 -7.77 -9.27 -2.27
C SER A 235 -7.76 -10.44 -3.26
N LEU A 236 -8.93 -10.89 -3.67
CA LEU A 236 -9.12 -11.98 -4.61
C LEU A 236 -9.66 -11.46 -5.94
N GLY A 237 -9.03 -11.89 -7.03
CA GLY A 237 -9.52 -11.63 -8.39
C GLY A 237 -10.09 -12.90 -9.00
N PHE A 238 -11.28 -12.81 -9.62
CA PHE A 238 -11.89 -13.92 -10.36
C PHE A 238 -12.78 -13.41 -11.49
N THR A 239 -13.16 -14.32 -12.36
CA THR A 239 -14.11 -14.05 -13.45
C THR A 239 -15.38 -14.86 -13.19
N VAL A 240 -16.53 -14.19 -13.18
CA VAL A 240 -17.84 -14.85 -13.22
C VAL A 240 -18.21 -15.03 -14.69
N THR A 241 -18.37 -16.28 -15.11
CA THR A 241 -18.78 -16.62 -16.48
C THR A 241 -20.24 -16.26 -16.74
N PRO A 242 -20.71 -16.19 -18.00
CA PRO A 242 -22.13 -16.00 -18.31
C PRO A 242 -23.05 -17.04 -17.65
N ALA A 243 -22.54 -18.26 -17.45
CA ALA A 243 -23.27 -19.34 -16.77
C ALA A 243 -23.29 -19.23 -15.24
N GLY A 244 -22.68 -18.17 -14.65
CA GLY A 244 -22.65 -17.94 -13.19
C GLY A 244 -21.57 -18.71 -12.43
N LYS A 245 -20.54 -19.22 -13.09
CA LYS A 245 -19.43 -19.92 -12.44
C LYS A 245 -18.24 -18.99 -12.18
N ALA A 246 -17.69 -19.03 -10.96
CA ALA A 246 -16.41 -18.38 -10.67
C ALA A 246 -15.27 -19.18 -11.32
N THR A 247 -14.40 -18.49 -12.04
CA THR A 247 -13.23 -19.07 -12.73
C THR A 247 -12.03 -18.14 -12.59
N ARG A 248 -10.83 -18.64 -12.90
CA ARG A 248 -9.58 -17.87 -12.85
C ARG A 248 -9.33 -17.21 -11.49
N LEU A 249 -9.70 -17.88 -10.41
CA LEU A 249 -9.52 -17.38 -9.05
C LEU A 249 -8.03 -17.23 -8.73
N ARG A 250 -7.63 -16.02 -8.34
CA ARG A 250 -6.25 -15.70 -7.98
C ARG A 250 -6.19 -14.71 -6.82
N THR A 251 -5.12 -14.75 -6.06
CA THR A 251 -4.80 -13.72 -5.08
C THR A 251 -4.15 -12.53 -5.82
N LEU A 252 -4.73 -11.35 -5.67
CA LEU A 252 -4.22 -10.09 -6.22
C LEU A 252 -3.28 -9.40 -5.22
N ALA A 253 -3.68 -9.37 -3.96
CA ALA A 253 -2.90 -8.89 -2.84
C ALA A 253 -3.20 -9.73 -1.60
N ASP A 254 -2.20 -9.94 -0.77
CA ASP A 254 -2.34 -10.64 0.52
C ASP A 254 -1.34 -10.04 1.51
N THR A 255 -1.84 -9.16 2.36
CA THR A 255 -1.10 -8.59 3.49
C THR A 255 -1.50 -9.25 4.81
N THR A 256 -2.31 -10.33 4.77
CA THR A 256 -2.78 -10.98 5.99
C THR A 256 -1.64 -11.61 6.78
N ARG A 257 -1.66 -11.39 8.09
CA ARG A 257 -0.63 -11.85 9.02
C ARG A 257 -1.26 -12.52 10.23
N THR A 258 -0.53 -13.48 10.75
CA THR A 258 -0.83 -14.18 12.00
C THR A 258 0.49 -14.63 12.64
N PRO A 259 0.58 -14.77 13.97
CA PRO A 259 1.74 -15.37 14.60
C PRO A 259 2.07 -16.76 14.02
N LYS A 260 3.34 -17.13 14.04
CA LYS A 260 3.85 -18.34 13.36
C LYS A 260 3.11 -19.62 13.78
N GLU A 261 2.79 -19.75 15.06
CA GLU A 261 2.03 -20.88 15.62
C GLU A 261 0.62 -21.01 15.04
N HIS A 262 0.02 -19.92 14.57
CA HIS A 262 -1.31 -19.88 13.95
C HIS A 262 -1.29 -20.00 12.42
N ALA A 263 -0.11 -20.12 11.80
CA ALA A 263 0.01 -20.24 10.35
C ALA A 263 -0.82 -21.39 9.72
N PRO A 264 -1.00 -22.57 10.36
CA PRO A 264 -1.89 -23.60 9.85
C PRO A 264 -3.35 -23.13 9.79
N GLY A 265 -3.83 -22.41 10.81
CA GLY A 265 -5.17 -21.82 10.86
C GLY A 265 -5.41 -20.84 9.71
N ARG A 266 -4.45 -19.94 9.46
CA ARG A 266 -4.49 -19.02 8.32
C ARG A 266 -4.56 -19.77 6.98
N ARG A 267 -3.73 -20.79 6.76
CA ARG A 267 -3.79 -21.60 5.53
C ARG A 267 -5.14 -22.24 5.33
N ARG A 268 -5.72 -22.83 6.41
CA ARG A 268 -7.06 -23.40 6.37
C ARG A 268 -8.12 -22.37 6.02
N LEU A 269 -8.08 -21.18 6.63
CA LEU A 269 -8.99 -20.06 6.32
C LEU A 269 -8.93 -19.70 4.84
N LEU A 270 -7.73 -19.48 4.29
CA LEU A 270 -7.55 -19.13 2.87
C LEU A 270 -8.11 -20.23 1.94
N SER A 271 -7.95 -21.49 2.28
CA SER A 271 -8.53 -22.63 1.55
C SER A 271 -10.06 -22.61 1.57
N LEU A 272 -10.67 -22.32 2.72
CA LEU A 272 -12.13 -22.22 2.86
C LEU A 272 -12.70 -21.05 2.05
N VAL A 273 -12.05 -19.89 2.06
CA VAL A 273 -12.44 -18.74 1.24
C VAL A 273 -12.46 -19.12 -0.23
N ARG A 274 -11.40 -19.76 -0.72
CA ARG A 274 -11.32 -20.23 -2.11
C ARG A 274 -12.43 -21.21 -2.45
N LYS A 275 -12.61 -22.25 -1.62
CA LYS A 275 -13.65 -23.28 -1.81
C LYS A 275 -15.05 -22.66 -1.84
N ALA A 276 -15.33 -21.70 -0.94
CA ALA A 276 -16.62 -21.02 -0.89
C ALA A 276 -16.93 -20.27 -2.20
N LEU A 277 -15.93 -19.61 -2.80
CA LEU A 277 -16.08 -18.93 -4.09
C LEU A 277 -16.24 -19.91 -5.27
N GLU A 278 -15.44 -20.98 -5.31
CA GLU A 278 -15.43 -21.97 -6.38
C GLU A 278 -16.77 -22.74 -6.46
N THR A 279 -17.41 -22.95 -5.30
CA THR A 279 -18.69 -23.67 -5.20
C THR A 279 -19.92 -22.76 -5.25
N HIS A 280 -19.72 -21.42 -5.22
CA HIS A 280 -20.85 -20.49 -5.32
C HIS A 280 -21.34 -20.34 -6.76
N VAL A 281 -22.66 -20.30 -6.92
CA VAL A 281 -23.31 -20.07 -8.23
C VAL A 281 -23.87 -18.67 -8.25
N PHE A 282 -23.32 -17.84 -9.15
CA PHE A 282 -23.77 -16.49 -9.41
C PHE A 282 -24.96 -16.47 -10.41
N PRO A 283 -25.75 -15.39 -10.44
CA PRO A 283 -26.79 -15.26 -11.45
C PRO A 283 -26.19 -15.19 -12.86
N ARG A 284 -26.88 -15.84 -13.81
CA ARG A 284 -26.50 -15.82 -15.24
C ARG A 284 -26.55 -14.42 -15.82
N ARG A 285 -25.61 -14.09 -16.72
CA ARG A 285 -25.50 -12.81 -17.41
C ARG A 285 -25.15 -13.02 -18.89
N SER A 286 -25.32 -11.95 -19.68
CA SER A 286 -25.04 -12.00 -21.15
C SER A 286 -23.52 -12.10 -21.45
N SER A 287 -22.67 -11.59 -20.57
CA SER A 287 -21.21 -11.61 -20.74
C SER A 287 -20.49 -11.81 -19.41
N PRO A 288 -19.20 -12.18 -19.42
CA PRO A 288 -18.45 -12.40 -18.19
C PRO A 288 -18.22 -11.10 -17.44
N SER A 289 -18.06 -11.21 -16.12
CA SER A 289 -17.67 -10.11 -15.23
C SER A 289 -16.37 -10.44 -14.51
N ARG A 290 -15.45 -9.47 -14.43
CA ARG A 290 -14.26 -9.55 -13.57
C ARG A 290 -14.60 -8.96 -12.22
N VAL A 291 -14.18 -9.64 -11.16
CA VAL A 291 -14.44 -9.23 -9.79
C VAL A 291 -13.12 -9.12 -9.05
N THR A 292 -12.95 -8.02 -8.31
CA THR A 292 -11.95 -7.87 -7.25
C THR A 292 -12.71 -7.83 -5.94
N LEU A 293 -12.46 -8.81 -5.07
CA LEU A 293 -13.13 -8.96 -3.78
C LEU A 293 -12.11 -8.79 -2.64
N PRO A 294 -12.15 -7.67 -1.91
CA PRO A 294 -11.34 -7.49 -0.72
C PRO A 294 -12.01 -8.14 0.50
N LEU A 295 -11.20 -8.78 1.33
CA LEU A 295 -11.55 -9.24 2.67
C LEU A 295 -10.56 -8.57 3.63
N VAL A 296 -11.06 -7.74 4.54
CA VAL A 296 -10.25 -7.04 5.54
C VAL A 296 -10.45 -7.75 6.87
N PHE A 297 -9.33 -8.13 7.49
CA PHE A 297 -9.30 -8.73 8.81
C PHE A 297 -8.76 -7.70 9.79
N GLU A 298 -9.59 -7.32 10.74
CA GLU A 298 -9.27 -6.41 11.83
C GLU A 298 -9.37 -7.20 13.13
N ARG A 299 -8.33 -7.09 13.90
CA ARG A 299 -8.34 -7.69 15.22
C ARG A 299 -8.73 -6.69 16.27
#